data_93b9b1cb0e46c082c03d2ea434619eea
#
_entry.id   93b9b1cb0e46c082c03d2ea434619eea
#
_cell.length_a   1.000
_cell.length_b   1.000
_cell.length_c   1.000
_cell.angle_alpha   90.00
_cell.angle_beta   90.00
_cell.angle_gamma   90.00
#
_symmetry.space_group_name_H-M   'P 1'
#
loop_
_entity.id
_entity.type
_entity.pdbx_description
1 polymer ?
#
loop_
_entity_poly.entity_id
_entity_poly.type
_entity_poly.pdbx_seq_one_letter_code
_entity_poly.pdbx_strand_id
1 'polypeptide(L)'
;MSDQTILFFLAVFVVILILVIIYQRIAFGRGAQAKLKQINGKIEEILETDSDEKVMVFTGNPVLKELGAQINRLLNERQKIRADVRREEIASKRMLSNISHDMKTPLTVILGYLEIMRLDRKDDEMLQKAEEKAKQIMDMVNEFFTLAKIEAGDTDIALRRLNICEVCRENVLEFYEMLLKEDFEVEISIPEAAVYVQGDREALQRILYNLLSNVIRYGSDGKYLGVFLRQDENSVYIDVVDKGKGIAKEFAANVFDRLYTMEDSRNREIQGNGLGLTIAKNLAGRLGGELTLSSIPGKRTAFTLKLNKIND
;
A
#
# COMPACT_ATOMS: atom_id res chain seq x y z
N MET A 1 17.96 -78.36 -42.90
CA MET A 1 16.92 -77.69 -42.17
C MET A 1 15.78 -77.40 -43.14
N SER A 2 14.56 -77.82 -42.84
CA SER A 2 13.45 -77.53 -43.75
C SER A 2 13.17 -76.04 -43.80
N ASP A 3 12.73 -75.53 -44.97
CA ASP A 3 12.41 -74.08 -45.14
C ASP A 3 11.38 -73.55 -44.12
N GLN A 4 10.52 -74.44 -43.62
CA GLN A 4 9.59 -74.13 -42.50
C GLN A 4 10.24 -73.78 -41.19
N THR A 5 11.38 -74.47 -40.83
CA THR A 5 12.11 -74.18 -39.61
C THR A 5 12.83 -72.82 -39.70
N ILE A 6 13.36 -72.51 -40.85
CA ILE A 6 13.98 -71.14 -41.08
C ILE A 6 12.92 -70.03 -40.96
N LEU A 7 11.75 -70.23 -41.55
CA LEU A 7 10.67 -69.28 -41.48
C LEU A 7 10.15 -69.05 -40.06
N PHE A 8 10.05 -70.10 -39.25
CA PHE A 8 9.68 -70.04 -37.85
C PHE A 8 10.69 -69.24 -37.03
N PHE A 9 11.99 -69.47 -37.18
CA PHE A 9 13.01 -68.70 -36.48
C PHE A 9 13.02 -67.26 -36.90
N LEU A 10 12.79 -66.94 -38.19
CA LEU A 10 12.68 -65.57 -38.67
C LEU A 10 11.48 -64.86 -38.09
N ALA A 11 10.33 -65.53 -38.01
CA ALA A 11 9.11 -64.95 -37.40
C ALA A 11 9.33 -64.64 -35.89
N VAL A 12 9.93 -65.56 -35.14
CA VAL A 12 10.28 -65.36 -33.71
C VAL A 12 11.27 -64.20 -33.53
N PHE A 13 12.30 -64.11 -34.41
CA PHE A 13 13.24 -63.00 -34.37
C PHE A 13 12.57 -61.65 -34.60
N VAL A 14 11.65 -61.54 -35.60
CA VAL A 14 10.89 -60.31 -35.88
C VAL A 14 10.02 -59.89 -34.69
N VAL A 15 9.34 -60.86 -34.01
CA VAL A 15 8.54 -60.59 -32.82
C VAL A 15 9.40 -60.06 -31.67
N ILE A 16 10.56 -60.67 -31.45
CA ILE A 16 11.51 -60.22 -30.42
C ILE A 16 11.97 -58.76 -30.74
N LEU A 17 12.28 -58.50 -31.99
CA LEU A 17 12.73 -57.16 -32.43
C LEU A 17 11.65 -56.09 -32.24
N ILE A 18 10.40 -56.40 -32.53
CA ILE A 18 9.23 -55.56 -32.26
C ILE A 18 9.06 -55.30 -30.77
N LEU A 19 9.15 -56.33 -29.94
CA LEU A 19 9.07 -56.19 -28.49
C LEU A 19 10.19 -55.29 -27.91
N VAL A 20 11.41 -55.46 -28.42
CA VAL A 20 12.54 -54.58 -28.04
C VAL A 20 12.31 -53.13 -28.41
N ILE A 21 11.79 -52.88 -29.62
CA ILE A 21 11.47 -51.52 -30.07
C ILE A 21 10.37 -50.91 -29.20
N ILE A 22 9.29 -51.65 -28.92
CA ILE A 22 8.20 -51.21 -28.03
C ILE A 22 8.74 -50.90 -26.63
N TYR A 23 9.56 -51.81 -26.07
CA TYR A 23 10.16 -51.60 -24.75
C TYR A 23 11.04 -50.34 -24.70
N GLN A 24 11.92 -50.16 -25.71
CA GLN A 24 12.75 -48.96 -25.81
C GLN A 24 11.95 -47.66 -25.91
N ARG A 25 10.86 -47.70 -26.70
CA ARG A 25 9.97 -46.52 -26.87
C ARG A 25 9.24 -46.15 -25.58
N ILE A 26 8.76 -47.16 -24.85
CA ILE A 26 8.10 -46.96 -23.53
C ILE A 26 9.12 -46.48 -22.49
N ALA A 27 10.28 -47.07 -22.42
CA ALA A 27 11.34 -46.68 -21.47
C ALA A 27 11.83 -45.25 -21.71
N PHE A 28 12.05 -44.88 -22.99
CA PHE A 28 12.43 -43.52 -23.36
C PHE A 28 11.35 -42.49 -23.01
N GLY A 29 10.07 -42.81 -23.30
CA GLY A 29 8.95 -41.92 -22.97
C GLY A 29 8.80 -41.68 -21.46
N ARG A 30 8.90 -42.76 -20.65
CA ARG A 30 8.84 -42.67 -19.19
C ARG A 30 10.03 -41.88 -18.61
N GLY A 31 11.22 -42.06 -19.15
CA GLY A 31 12.40 -41.30 -18.76
C GLY A 31 12.28 -39.80 -19.04
N ALA A 32 11.76 -39.46 -20.21
CA ALA A 32 11.53 -38.03 -20.57
C ALA A 32 10.44 -37.39 -19.69
N GLN A 33 9.33 -38.07 -19.44
CA GLN A 33 8.26 -37.58 -18.56
C GLN A 33 8.73 -37.35 -17.11
N ALA A 34 9.52 -38.28 -16.56
CA ALA A 34 10.10 -38.13 -15.21
C ALA A 34 10.99 -36.87 -15.11
N LYS A 35 11.81 -36.63 -16.14
CA LYS A 35 12.67 -35.42 -16.20
C LYS A 35 11.86 -34.12 -16.35
N LEU A 36 10.82 -34.13 -17.18
CA LEU A 36 9.92 -32.97 -17.29
C LEU A 36 9.23 -32.65 -15.96
N LYS A 37 8.77 -33.69 -15.24
CA LYS A 37 8.16 -33.50 -13.90
C LYS A 37 9.17 -32.92 -12.91
N GLN A 38 10.44 -33.35 -12.95
CA GLN A 38 11.51 -32.79 -12.12
C GLN A 38 11.78 -31.31 -12.44
N ILE A 39 11.83 -30.95 -13.73
CA ILE A 39 12.01 -29.57 -14.18
C ILE A 39 10.84 -28.69 -13.68
N ASN A 40 9.61 -29.16 -13.88
CA ASN A 40 8.41 -28.43 -13.47
C ASN A 40 8.38 -28.20 -11.95
N GLY A 41 8.64 -29.21 -11.14
CA GLY A 41 8.70 -29.06 -9.68
C GLY A 41 9.79 -28.09 -9.23
N LYS A 42 10.96 -28.08 -9.92
CA LYS A 42 12.02 -27.11 -9.58
C LYS A 42 11.66 -25.69 -9.97
N ILE A 43 10.94 -25.49 -11.09
CA ILE A 43 10.43 -24.18 -11.49
C ILE A 43 9.40 -23.67 -10.47
N GLU A 44 8.48 -24.55 -10.02
CA GLU A 44 7.46 -24.24 -9.03
C GLU A 44 8.10 -23.83 -7.69
N GLU A 45 9.08 -24.58 -7.21
CA GLU A 45 9.89 -24.26 -6.02
C GLU A 45 10.58 -22.88 -6.16
N ILE A 46 11.24 -22.60 -7.30
CA ILE A 46 11.91 -21.32 -7.56
C ILE A 46 10.90 -20.16 -7.57
N LEU A 47 9.68 -20.39 -8.10
CA LEU A 47 8.64 -19.37 -8.16
C LEU A 47 8.02 -19.10 -6.78
N GLU A 48 7.81 -20.13 -5.96
CA GLU A 48 7.23 -20.01 -4.62
C GLU A 48 8.22 -19.43 -3.60
N THR A 49 9.49 -19.88 -3.65
CA THR A 49 10.52 -19.40 -2.71
C THR A 49 11.20 -18.11 -3.17
N ASP A 50 10.87 -17.64 -4.37
CA ASP A 50 11.51 -16.49 -4.99
C ASP A 50 13.05 -16.59 -5.08
N SER A 51 13.54 -17.83 -5.20
CA SER A 51 14.94 -18.19 -5.22
C SER A 51 15.63 -17.80 -6.54
N ASP A 52 16.92 -17.46 -6.47
CA ASP A 52 17.79 -17.20 -7.62
C ASP A 52 18.44 -18.45 -8.18
N GLU A 53 17.97 -19.64 -7.81
CA GLU A 53 18.52 -20.91 -8.27
C GLU A 53 18.23 -21.16 -9.75
N LYS A 54 19.07 -22.03 -10.34
CA LYS A 54 18.95 -22.45 -11.74
C LYS A 54 18.40 -23.86 -11.85
N VAL A 55 17.66 -24.12 -12.91
CA VAL A 55 17.18 -25.45 -13.24
C VAL A 55 18.31 -26.25 -13.86
N MET A 56 18.81 -27.26 -13.14
CA MET A 56 19.82 -28.19 -13.64
C MET A 56 19.16 -29.42 -14.29
N VAL A 57 19.43 -29.65 -15.57
CA VAL A 57 18.85 -30.77 -16.34
C VAL A 57 19.94 -31.76 -16.69
N PHE A 58 20.01 -32.84 -15.91
CA PHE A 58 20.94 -33.97 -16.19
C PHE A 58 20.25 -34.99 -17.08
N THR A 59 20.48 -34.88 -18.40
CA THR A 59 19.89 -35.77 -19.41
C THR A 59 20.78 -35.90 -20.64
N GLY A 60 20.69 -37.06 -21.30
CA GLY A 60 21.30 -37.28 -22.63
C GLY A 60 20.43 -36.72 -23.77
N ASN A 61 19.19 -36.33 -23.50
CA ASN A 61 18.28 -35.80 -24.54
C ASN A 61 18.62 -34.35 -24.87
N PRO A 62 19.01 -34.03 -26.12
CA PRO A 62 19.41 -32.67 -26.52
C PRO A 62 18.26 -31.65 -26.39
N VAL A 63 17.03 -32.05 -26.67
CA VAL A 63 15.83 -31.19 -26.59
C VAL A 63 15.57 -30.75 -25.14
N LEU A 64 15.71 -31.67 -24.16
CA LEU A 64 15.54 -31.32 -22.74
C LEU A 64 16.69 -30.45 -22.23
N LYS A 65 17.92 -30.61 -22.75
CA LYS A 65 19.03 -29.71 -22.43
C LYS A 65 18.78 -28.30 -22.94
N GLU A 66 18.31 -28.20 -24.19
CA GLU A 66 17.97 -26.91 -24.78
C GLU A 66 16.82 -26.22 -24.04
N LEU A 67 15.77 -26.95 -23.69
CA LEU A 67 14.66 -26.44 -22.88
C LEU A 67 15.16 -25.90 -21.52
N GLY A 68 16.01 -26.64 -20.80
CA GLY A 68 16.63 -26.21 -19.57
C GLY A 68 17.48 -24.93 -19.74
N ALA A 69 18.19 -24.81 -20.85
CA ALA A 69 18.96 -23.60 -21.17
C ALA A 69 18.05 -22.40 -21.42
N GLN A 70 16.94 -22.57 -22.16
CA GLN A 70 15.96 -21.50 -22.41
C GLN A 70 15.27 -21.05 -21.11
N ILE A 71 14.89 -22.02 -20.26
CA ILE A 71 14.30 -21.71 -18.92
C ILE A 71 15.31 -20.90 -18.09
N ASN A 72 16.57 -21.32 -18.01
CA ASN A 72 17.60 -20.59 -17.27
C ASN A 72 17.86 -19.20 -17.84
N ARG A 73 17.73 -19.02 -19.15
CA ARG A 73 17.81 -17.69 -19.78
C ARG A 73 16.65 -16.80 -19.31
N LEU A 74 15.42 -17.31 -19.32
CA LEU A 74 14.25 -16.57 -18.82
C LEU A 74 14.38 -16.22 -17.34
N LEU A 75 14.88 -17.15 -16.51
CA LEU A 75 15.12 -16.90 -15.07
C LEU A 75 16.18 -15.80 -14.88
N ASN A 76 17.28 -15.82 -15.66
CA ASN A 76 18.28 -14.78 -15.60
C ASN A 76 17.74 -13.40 -16.06
N GLU A 77 16.90 -13.34 -17.10
CA GLU A 77 16.26 -12.10 -17.54
C GLU A 77 15.29 -11.57 -16.46
N ARG A 78 14.48 -12.45 -15.83
CA ARG A 78 13.63 -12.10 -14.69
C ARG A 78 14.45 -11.50 -13.54
N GLN A 79 15.55 -12.14 -13.17
CA GLN A 79 16.44 -11.66 -12.11
C GLN A 79 17.04 -10.29 -12.44
N LYS A 80 17.46 -10.08 -13.69
CA LYS A 80 17.99 -8.80 -14.15
C LYS A 80 16.93 -7.69 -14.07
N ILE A 81 15.72 -7.95 -14.56
CA ILE A 81 14.60 -6.99 -14.50
C ILE A 81 14.29 -6.63 -13.05
N ARG A 82 14.26 -7.61 -12.14
CA ARG A 82 14.05 -7.33 -10.70
C ARG A 82 15.15 -6.47 -10.10
N ALA A 83 16.40 -6.75 -10.42
CA ALA A 83 17.53 -5.96 -9.94
C ALA A 83 17.45 -4.52 -10.45
N ASP A 84 17.04 -4.32 -11.71
CA ASP A 84 16.89 -3.00 -12.30
C ASP A 84 15.72 -2.23 -11.68
N VAL A 85 14.55 -2.87 -11.50
CA VAL A 85 13.39 -2.28 -10.80
C VAL A 85 13.77 -1.88 -9.37
N ARG A 86 14.48 -2.74 -8.64
CA ARG A 86 14.93 -2.43 -7.26
C ARG A 86 15.92 -1.27 -7.23
N ARG A 87 16.80 -1.15 -8.24
CA ARG A 87 17.72 0.00 -8.37
C ARG A 87 16.97 1.31 -8.64
N GLU A 88 15.99 1.26 -9.55
CA GLU A 88 15.13 2.43 -9.84
C GLU A 88 14.34 2.85 -8.61
N GLU A 89 13.79 1.90 -7.85
CA GLU A 89 13.08 2.17 -6.61
C GLU A 89 13.99 2.87 -5.58
N ILE A 90 15.21 2.35 -5.37
CA ILE A 90 16.20 2.96 -4.45
C ILE A 90 16.62 4.35 -4.95
N ALA A 91 16.83 4.52 -6.25
CA ALA A 91 17.19 5.81 -6.83
C ALA A 91 16.07 6.84 -6.67
N SER A 92 14.82 6.42 -6.91
CA SER A 92 13.63 7.25 -6.69
C SER A 92 13.48 7.68 -5.23
N LYS A 93 13.66 6.76 -4.27
CA LYS A 93 13.65 7.06 -2.83
C LYS A 93 14.69 8.12 -2.45
N ARG A 94 15.93 7.95 -2.92
CA ARG A 94 17.00 8.91 -2.66
C ARG A 94 16.72 10.27 -3.27
N MET A 95 16.23 10.30 -4.51
CA MET A 95 15.84 11.54 -5.19
C MET A 95 14.76 12.28 -4.43
N LEU A 96 13.70 11.61 -4.01
CA LEU A 96 12.62 12.19 -3.21
C LEU A 96 13.14 12.77 -1.89
N SER A 97 14.00 12.02 -1.18
CA SER A 97 14.60 12.50 0.07
C SER A 97 15.44 13.77 -0.13
N ASN A 98 16.26 13.81 -1.19
CA ASN A 98 17.09 14.96 -1.50
C ASN A 98 16.25 16.19 -1.87
N ILE A 99 15.26 16.02 -2.77
CA ILE A 99 14.36 17.12 -3.16
C ILE A 99 13.61 17.66 -1.94
N SER A 100 13.16 16.79 -1.02
CA SER A 100 12.51 17.21 0.23
C SER A 100 13.39 18.15 1.04
N HIS A 101 14.64 17.75 1.27
CA HIS A 101 15.61 18.54 2.01
C HIS A 101 15.91 19.87 1.29
N ASP A 102 16.14 19.81 -0.03
CA ASP A 102 16.53 20.98 -0.83
C ASP A 102 15.39 22.00 -1.00
N MET A 103 14.13 21.56 -0.95
CA MET A 103 12.96 22.46 -0.93
C MET A 103 12.69 23.04 0.47
N LYS A 104 12.85 22.23 1.52
CA LYS A 104 12.59 22.65 2.89
C LYS A 104 13.53 23.78 3.33
N THR A 105 14.81 23.69 2.95
CA THR A 105 15.83 24.66 3.33
C THR A 105 15.52 26.10 2.88
N PRO A 106 15.31 26.42 1.58
CA PRO A 106 15.01 27.78 1.15
C PRO A 106 13.67 28.28 1.69
N LEU A 107 12.69 27.38 1.85
CA LEU A 107 11.38 27.76 2.37
C LEU A 107 11.45 28.13 3.86
N THR A 108 12.27 27.42 4.64
CA THR A 108 12.56 27.77 6.05
C THR A 108 13.25 29.14 6.15
N VAL A 109 14.16 29.46 5.23
CA VAL A 109 14.80 30.79 5.18
C VAL A 109 13.80 31.89 4.84
N ILE A 110 12.90 31.66 3.88
CA ILE A 110 11.83 32.61 3.53
C ILE A 110 10.93 32.87 4.74
N LEU A 111 10.49 31.80 5.42
CA LEU A 111 9.69 31.91 6.64
C LEU A 111 10.41 32.71 7.73
N GLY A 112 11.70 32.45 7.94
CA GLY A 112 12.51 33.20 8.91
C GLY A 112 12.60 34.70 8.57
N TYR A 113 12.75 35.07 7.29
CA TYR A 113 12.73 36.47 6.89
C TYR A 113 11.35 37.14 7.10
N LEU A 114 10.27 36.44 6.76
CA LEU A 114 8.91 36.93 6.98
C LEU A 114 8.63 37.15 8.48
N GLU A 115 9.08 36.23 9.33
CA GLU A 115 8.97 36.32 10.79
C GLU A 115 9.75 37.53 11.35
N ILE A 116 11.00 37.72 10.90
CA ILE A 116 11.80 38.91 11.30
C ILE A 116 11.13 40.21 10.86
N MET A 117 10.64 40.29 9.61
CA MET A 117 9.93 41.47 9.11
C MET A 117 8.64 41.76 9.91
N ARG A 118 7.96 40.72 10.38
CA ARG A 118 6.76 40.84 11.21
C ARG A 118 7.05 41.42 12.60
N LEU A 119 8.22 41.12 13.17
CA LEU A 119 8.62 41.70 14.47
C LEU A 119 8.66 43.23 14.41
N ASP A 120 9.12 43.79 13.29
CA ASP A 120 9.22 45.22 13.09
C ASP A 120 7.89 45.88 12.65
N ARG A 121 6.98 45.06 12.02
CA ARG A 121 5.71 45.56 11.40
C ARG A 121 4.55 44.68 11.82
N LYS A 122 4.20 44.67 13.10
CA LYS A 122 3.19 43.76 13.68
C LYS A 122 1.79 43.88 13.03
N ASP A 123 1.44 45.06 12.52
CA ASP A 123 0.11 45.34 11.95
C ASP A 123 0.09 45.26 10.40
N ASP A 124 1.15 44.73 9.76
CA ASP A 124 1.19 44.57 8.31
C ASP A 124 0.41 43.33 7.87
N GLU A 125 -0.83 43.49 7.48
CA GLU A 125 -1.74 42.44 7.02
C GLU A 125 -1.20 41.70 5.80
N MET A 126 -0.47 42.35 4.89
CA MET A 126 0.15 41.70 3.72
C MET A 126 1.26 40.76 4.14
N LEU A 127 2.05 41.14 5.14
CA LEU A 127 3.14 40.32 5.67
C LEU A 127 2.59 39.11 6.39
N GLN A 128 1.53 39.26 7.19
CA GLN A 128 0.84 38.15 7.84
C GLN A 128 0.31 37.15 6.81
N LYS A 129 -0.36 37.61 5.75
CA LYS A 129 -0.85 36.77 4.65
C LYS A 129 0.29 36.06 3.92
N ALA A 130 1.42 36.73 3.72
CA ALA A 130 2.60 36.11 3.09
C ALA A 130 3.18 34.98 3.96
N GLU A 131 3.29 35.19 5.28
CA GLU A 131 3.76 34.19 6.22
C GLU A 131 2.82 32.96 6.25
N GLU A 132 1.50 33.19 6.30
CA GLU A 132 0.50 32.12 6.26
C GLU A 132 0.61 31.30 4.97
N LYS A 133 0.79 31.96 3.80
CA LYS A 133 0.97 31.27 2.53
C LYS A 133 2.26 30.48 2.46
N ALA A 134 3.35 31.01 3.00
CA ALA A 134 4.63 30.30 3.06
C ALA A 134 4.52 29.06 3.97
N LYS A 135 3.81 29.14 5.11
CA LYS A 135 3.50 27.99 5.97
C LYS A 135 2.67 26.92 5.24
N GLN A 136 1.61 27.35 4.53
CA GLN A 136 0.78 26.43 3.74
C GLN A 136 1.60 25.67 2.68
N ILE A 137 2.53 26.34 1.99
CA ILE A 137 3.42 25.69 1.01
C ILE A 137 4.35 24.70 1.72
N MET A 138 4.91 25.06 2.88
CA MET A 138 5.76 24.18 3.67
C MET A 138 5.00 22.88 4.07
N ASP A 139 3.78 23.02 4.54
CA ASP A 139 2.94 21.89 4.94
C ASP A 139 2.61 21.00 3.74
N MET A 140 2.26 21.59 2.60
CA MET A 140 2.02 20.85 1.36
C MET A 140 3.25 20.07 0.90
N VAL A 141 4.43 20.67 0.95
CA VAL A 141 5.71 20.03 0.61
C VAL A 141 5.97 18.87 1.55
N ASN A 142 5.79 19.04 2.87
CA ASN A 142 5.98 17.99 3.86
C ASN A 142 5.01 16.81 3.67
N GLU A 143 3.73 17.08 3.39
CA GLU A 143 2.72 16.06 3.10
C GLU A 143 3.05 15.29 1.82
N PHE A 144 3.44 15.99 0.75
CA PHE A 144 3.83 15.38 -0.52
C PHE A 144 4.99 14.40 -0.34
N PHE A 145 6.06 14.81 0.36
CA PHE A 145 7.19 13.92 0.61
C PHE A 145 6.86 12.78 1.54
N THR A 146 5.96 12.99 2.50
CA THR A 146 5.47 11.89 3.34
C THR A 146 4.73 10.86 2.50
N LEU A 147 3.83 11.31 1.62
CA LEU A 147 3.12 10.41 0.72
C LEU A 147 4.10 9.65 -0.18
N ALA A 148 5.07 10.36 -0.77
CA ALA A 148 6.07 9.76 -1.62
C ALA A 148 6.91 8.68 -0.89
N LYS A 149 7.30 8.90 0.37
CA LYS A 149 7.98 7.90 1.21
C LYS A 149 7.10 6.69 1.50
N ILE A 150 5.82 6.92 1.85
CA ILE A 150 4.86 5.85 2.10
C ILE A 150 4.71 4.98 0.84
N GLU A 151 4.52 5.56 -0.33
CA GLU A 151 4.34 4.85 -1.60
C GLU A 151 5.61 4.11 -2.04
N ALA A 152 6.77 4.70 -1.84
CA ALA A 152 8.06 4.05 -2.09
C ALA A 152 8.38 2.92 -1.10
N GLY A 153 7.53 2.67 -0.10
CA GLY A 153 7.81 1.67 0.92
C GLY A 153 8.92 2.06 1.90
N ASP A 154 9.32 3.33 1.93
CA ASP A 154 10.44 3.86 2.72
C ASP A 154 10.02 4.33 4.12
N THR A 155 8.83 3.93 4.57
CA THR A 155 8.35 4.20 5.92
C THR A 155 8.45 2.92 6.73
N ASP A 156 9.32 2.89 7.73
CA ASP A 156 9.40 1.79 8.68
C ASP A 156 8.15 1.80 9.56
N ILE A 157 7.18 0.94 9.24
CA ILE A 157 5.99 0.73 10.05
C ILE A 157 6.26 -0.41 11.01
N ALA A 158 6.43 -0.08 12.28
CA ALA A 158 6.67 -1.05 13.34
C ALA A 158 5.33 -1.59 13.89
N LEU A 159 4.82 -2.66 13.30
CA LEU A 159 3.59 -3.29 13.76
C LEU A 159 3.77 -3.85 15.19
N ARG A 160 3.05 -3.27 16.15
CA ARG A 160 3.04 -3.67 17.58
C ARG A 160 1.61 -3.85 18.06
N ARG A 161 1.45 -4.56 19.16
CA ARG A 161 0.17 -4.62 19.88
C ARG A 161 -0.12 -3.27 20.51
N LEU A 162 -1.21 -2.61 20.11
CA LEU A 162 -1.61 -1.28 20.56
C LEU A 162 -3.05 -1.29 21.06
N ASN A 163 -3.29 -0.55 22.14
CA ASN A 163 -4.65 -0.24 22.63
C ASN A 163 -5.23 0.90 21.76
N ILE A 164 -6.10 0.54 20.81
CA ILE A 164 -6.67 1.51 19.86
C ILE A 164 -7.64 2.49 20.54
N CYS A 165 -8.26 2.10 21.67
CA CYS A 165 -9.13 3.00 22.44
C CYS A 165 -8.35 4.20 22.99
N GLU A 166 -7.13 4.00 23.47
CA GLU A 166 -6.25 5.08 23.94
C GLU A 166 -5.84 5.99 22.80
N VAL A 167 -5.38 5.42 21.67
CA VAL A 167 -4.98 6.19 20.50
C VAL A 167 -6.12 7.08 20.01
N CYS A 168 -7.35 6.56 19.96
CA CYS A 168 -8.51 7.35 19.57
C CYS A 168 -8.79 8.50 20.56
N ARG A 169 -8.79 8.24 21.89
CA ARG A 169 -9.06 9.26 22.89
C ARG A 169 -8.03 10.38 22.85
N GLU A 170 -6.74 10.05 22.78
CA GLU A 170 -5.67 11.03 22.70
C GLU A 170 -5.82 11.93 21.47
N ASN A 171 -6.08 11.35 20.30
CA ASN A 171 -6.25 12.14 19.08
C ASN A 171 -7.48 13.05 19.14
N VAL A 172 -8.61 12.61 19.70
CA VAL A 172 -9.79 13.47 19.86
C VAL A 172 -9.50 14.61 20.83
N LEU A 173 -8.76 14.36 21.92
CA LEU A 173 -8.37 15.37 22.88
C LEU A 173 -7.47 16.47 22.28
N GLU A 174 -6.61 16.15 21.34
CA GLU A 174 -5.78 17.15 20.63
C GLU A 174 -6.63 18.19 19.88
N PHE A 175 -7.82 17.81 19.42
CA PHE A 175 -8.73 18.70 18.69
C PHE A 175 -9.76 19.38 19.61
N TYR A 176 -9.80 19.05 20.89
CA TYR A 176 -10.87 19.47 21.81
C TYR A 176 -11.03 20.98 21.91
N GLU A 177 -9.94 21.75 22.09
CA GLU A 177 -9.99 23.21 22.19
C GLU A 177 -10.50 23.85 20.90
N MET A 178 -10.09 23.33 19.74
CA MET A 178 -10.52 23.79 18.43
C MET A 178 -12.00 23.51 18.20
N LEU A 179 -12.46 22.31 18.55
CA LEU A 179 -13.87 21.91 18.43
C LEU A 179 -14.78 22.76 19.31
N LEU A 180 -14.36 23.08 20.53
CA LEU A 180 -15.09 23.98 21.43
C LEU A 180 -15.16 25.39 20.88
N LYS A 181 -14.04 25.94 20.37
CA LYS A 181 -14.00 27.28 19.81
C LYS A 181 -14.92 27.46 18.59
N GLU A 182 -15.06 26.38 17.82
CA GLU A 182 -15.89 26.35 16.62
C GLU A 182 -17.34 25.88 16.88
N ASP A 183 -17.73 25.73 18.16
CA ASP A 183 -19.08 25.28 18.59
C ASP A 183 -19.53 23.94 17.98
N PHE A 184 -18.62 22.96 17.91
CA PHE A 184 -18.97 21.60 17.45
C PHE A 184 -19.68 20.81 18.54
N GLU A 185 -20.78 20.13 18.18
CA GLU A 185 -21.35 19.03 18.95
C GLU A 185 -20.47 17.79 18.77
N VAL A 186 -19.91 17.26 19.86
CA VAL A 186 -18.99 16.12 19.81
C VAL A 186 -19.63 14.91 20.46
N GLU A 187 -19.79 13.83 19.69
CA GLU A 187 -20.29 12.54 20.16
C GLU A 187 -19.17 11.48 20.10
N ILE A 188 -18.81 10.91 21.25
CA ILE A 188 -17.74 9.92 21.34
C ILE A 188 -18.31 8.64 21.93
N SER A 189 -18.18 7.54 21.19
CA SER A 189 -18.51 6.19 21.66
C SER A 189 -17.30 5.26 21.50
N ILE A 190 -16.44 5.24 22.51
CA ILE A 190 -15.24 4.41 22.59
C ILE A 190 -15.36 3.51 23.80
N PRO A 191 -15.27 2.17 23.69
CA PRO A 191 -15.34 1.23 24.79
C PRO A 191 -14.37 1.59 25.92
N GLU A 192 -14.78 1.41 27.19
CA GLU A 192 -13.88 1.56 28.34
C GLU A 192 -12.84 0.44 28.39
N ALA A 193 -13.24 -0.76 28.01
CA ALA A 193 -12.35 -1.91 27.90
C ALA A 193 -11.32 -1.70 26.78
N ALA A 194 -10.08 -2.12 27.03
CA ALA A 194 -9.01 -2.05 26.03
C ALA A 194 -9.32 -2.96 24.85
N VAL A 195 -9.16 -2.42 23.64
CA VAL A 195 -9.27 -3.16 22.37
C VAL A 195 -7.92 -3.11 21.70
N TYR A 196 -7.37 -4.28 21.35
CA TYR A 196 -6.03 -4.37 20.80
C TYR A 196 -6.05 -4.65 19.32
N VAL A 197 -5.15 -3.93 18.61
CA VAL A 197 -4.89 -4.11 17.18
C VAL A 197 -3.38 -4.26 16.94
N GLN A 198 -3.02 -4.90 15.83
CA GLN A 198 -1.65 -4.86 15.36
C GLN A 198 -1.48 -3.61 14.49
N GLY A 199 -0.65 -2.66 14.94
CA GLY A 199 -0.49 -1.39 14.27
C GLY A 199 0.75 -0.63 14.69
N ASP A 200 0.97 0.50 14.06
CA ASP A 200 1.98 1.50 14.38
C ASP A 200 1.28 2.74 14.93
N ARG A 201 1.73 3.22 16.11
CA ARG A 201 1.08 4.33 16.82
C ARG A 201 1.12 5.63 16.00
N GLU A 202 2.26 5.95 15.41
CA GLU A 202 2.44 7.19 14.63
C GLU A 202 1.60 7.15 13.35
N ALA A 203 1.54 6.00 12.67
CA ALA A 203 0.70 5.80 11.51
C ALA A 203 -0.78 5.96 11.84
N LEU A 204 -1.25 5.38 12.95
CA LEU A 204 -2.64 5.49 13.41
C LEU A 204 -2.99 6.91 13.82
N GLN A 205 -2.14 7.59 14.59
CA GLN A 205 -2.30 9.01 14.94
C GLN A 205 -2.44 9.86 13.68
N ARG A 206 -1.59 9.63 12.68
CA ARG A 206 -1.64 10.37 11.42
C ARG A 206 -2.90 10.11 10.60
N ILE A 207 -3.41 8.86 10.58
CA ILE A 207 -4.69 8.56 9.95
C ILE A 207 -5.80 9.34 10.65
N LEU A 208 -5.91 9.23 11.98
CA LEU A 208 -6.95 9.89 12.76
C LEU A 208 -6.87 11.42 12.64
N TYR A 209 -5.67 12.00 12.71
CA TYR A 209 -5.44 13.42 12.49
C TYR A 209 -6.00 13.89 11.15
N ASN A 210 -5.72 13.15 10.06
CA ASN A 210 -6.22 13.50 8.74
C ASN A 210 -7.75 13.41 8.65
N LEU A 211 -8.37 12.43 9.31
CA LEU A 211 -9.82 12.27 9.34
C LEU A 211 -10.49 13.38 10.18
N LEU A 212 -9.98 13.65 11.37
CA LEU A 212 -10.51 14.68 12.28
C LEU A 212 -10.34 16.09 11.68
N SER A 213 -9.17 16.39 11.12
CA SER A 213 -8.93 17.69 10.46
C SER A 213 -9.84 17.89 9.25
N ASN A 214 -10.18 16.82 8.51
CA ASN A 214 -11.15 16.91 7.43
C ASN A 214 -12.56 17.27 7.91
N VAL A 215 -13.01 16.73 9.06
CA VAL A 215 -14.30 17.08 9.65
C VAL A 215 -14.34 18.57 9.98
N ILE A 216 -13.29 19.12 10.59
CA ILE A 216 -13.24 20.55 10.93
C ILE A 216 -13.22 21.42 9.67
N ARG A 217 -12.48 21.02 8.64
CA ARG A 217 -12.36 21.80 7.39
C ARG A 217 -13.63 21.75 6.53
N TYR A 218 -14.18 20.57 6.33
CA TYR A 218 -15.24 20.35 5.33
C TYR A 218 -16.61 20.04 5.95
N GLY A 219 -16.64 19.63 7.21
CA GLY A 219 -17.85 19.35 7.98
C GLY A 219 -18.31 20.53 8.86
N SER A 220 -17.62 21.68 8.83
CA SER A 220 -17.89 22.84 9.69
C SER A 220 -19.32 23.38 9.58
N ASP A 221 -19.96 23.27 8.42
CA ASP A 221 -21.37 23.67 8.25
C ASP A 221 -22.34 22.83 9.11
N GLY A 222 -21.98 21.57 9.37
CA GLY A 222 -22.80 20.66 10.19
C GLY A 222 -22.55 20.75 11.70
N LYS A 223 -21.46 21.42 12.10
CA LYS A 223 -21.07 21.61 13.52
C LYS A 223 -21.14 20.33 14.35
N TYR A 224 -20.83 19.18 13.77
CA TYR A 224 -20.91 17.88 14.40
C TYR A 224 -19.70 17.01 14.09
N LEU A 225 -19.13 16.41 15.13
CA LEU A 225 -18.11 15.36 15.06
C LEU A 225 -18.58 14.14 15.83
N GLY A 226 -18.72 13.00 15.17
CA GLY A 226 -18.92 11.69 15.79
C GLY A 226 -17.65 10.83 15.67
N VAL A 227 -17.22 10.22 16.77
CA VAL A 227 -16.14 9.22 16.77
C VAL A 227 -16.65 7.95 17.45
N PHE A 228 -16.80 6.88 16.67
CA PHE A 228 -17.38 5.62 17.12
C PHE A 228 -16.38 4.48 16.92
N LEU A 229 -16.01 3.78 17.98
CA LEU A 229 -15.21 2.58 17.91
C LEU A 229 -16.10 1.37 18.17
N ARG A 230 -16.21 0.49 17.20
CA ARG A 230 -16.95 -0.76 17.26
C ARG A 230 -16.06 -1.92 16.85
N GLN A 231 -16.39 -3.13 17.25
CA GLN A 231 -15.62 -4.32 16.93
C GLN A 231 -16.53 -5.50 16.66
N ASP A 232 -16.03 -6.42 15.85
CA ASP A 232 -16.56 -7.78 15.68
C ASP A 232 -15.53 -8.83 16.15
N GLU A 233 -15.68 -10.08 15.75
CA GLU A 233 -14.79 -11.17 16.15
C GLU A 233 -13.35 -10.94 15.67
N ASN A 234 -13.15 -10.41 14.45
CA ASN A 234 -11.84 -10.34 13.78
C ASN A 234 -11.37 -8.92 13.46
N SER A 235 -12.26 -7.93 13.61
CA SER A 235 -11.99 -6.58 13.13
C SER A 235 -12.41 -5.51 14.14
N VAL A 236 -11.71 -4.39 14.08
CA VAL A 236 -12.04 -3.15 14.77
C VAL A 236 -12.34 -2.09 13.73
N TYR A 237 -13.39 -1.30 13.95
CA TYR A 237 -13.83 -0.22 13.08
C TYR A 237 -13.82 1.08 13.85
N ILE A 238 -13.25 2.11 13.26
CA ILE A 238 -13.28 3.47 13.77
C ILE A 238 -14.00 4.33 12.74
N ASP A 239 -15.18 4.81 13.10
CA ASP A 239 -15.98 5.69 12.26
C ASP A 239 -15.77 7.13 12.72
N VAL A 240 -15.28 7.98 11.82
CA VAL A 240 -15.22 9.44 11.99
C VAL A 240 -16.30 10.06 11.14
N VAL A 241 -17.25 10.78 11.78
CA VAL A 241 -18.51 11.19 11.16
C VAL A 241 -18.70 12.70 11.27
N ASP A 242 -19.12 13.31 10.17
CA ASP A 242 -19.61 14.69 10.12
C ASP A 242 -21.04 14.77 9.56
N LYS A 243 -21.70 15.91 9.83
CA LYS A 243 -23.03 16.27 9.29
C LYS A 243 -22.95 17.49 8.34
N GLY A 244 -21.79 17.69 7.69
CA GLY A 244 -21.57 18.78 6.76
C GLY A 244 -22.27 18.60 5.41
N LYS A 245 -21.76 19.29 4.38
CA LYS A 245 -22.33 19.26 3.00
C LYS A 245 -22.39 17.86 2.40
N GLY A 246 -21.53 16.97 2.89
CA GLY A 246 -21.40 15.62 2.36
C GLY A 246 -20.68 15.57 1.02
N ILE A 247 -20.56 14.37 0.49
CA ILE A 247 -19.84 14.06 -0.75
C ILE A 247 -20.81 13.37 -1.71
N ALA A 248 -21.00 13.96 -2.89
CA ALA A 248 -21.85 13.35 -3.91
C ALA A 248 -21.24 12.04 -4.41
N LYS A 249 -22.08 11.09 -4.81
CA LYS A 249 -21.68 9.73 -5.18
C LYS A 249 -20.65 9.68 -6.31
N GLU A 250 -20.75 10.64 -7.24
CA GLU A 250 -19.84 10.79 -8.37
C GLU A 250 -18.41 11.14 -7.96
N PHE A 251 -18.24 11.84 -6.81
CA PHE A 251 -16.94 12.24 -6.27
C PHE A 251 -16.38 11.27 -5.24
N ALA A 252 -17.22 10.40 -4.68
CA ALA A 252 -16.83 9.47 -3.61
C ALA A 252 -15.68 8.53 -3.98
N ALA A 253 -15.57 8.16 -5.26
CA ALA A 253 -14.48 7.32 -5.75
C ALA A 253 -13.12 8.04 -5.74
N ASN A 254 -13.13 9.38 -5.94
CA ASN A 254 -11.94 10.19 -6.19
C ASN A 254 -11.41 10.91 -4.94
N VAL A 255 -12.15 10.91 -3.81
CA VAL A 255 -11.72 11.64 -2.60
C VAL A 255 -10.40 11.15 -2.00
N PHE A 256 -10.00 9.94 -2.35
CA PHE A 256 -8.72 9.36 -1.96
C PHE A 256 -7.61 9.55 -3.01
N ASP A 257 -7.93 10.20 -4.16
CA ASP A 257 -6.93 10.49 -5.19
C ASP A 257 -6.05 11.67 -4.76
N ARG A 258 -4.81 11.68 -5.26
CA ARG A 258 -3.82 12.72 -4.93
C ARG A 258 -4.28 14.09 -5.42
N LEU A 259 -4.10 15.11 -4.56
CA LEU A 259 -4.42 16.51 -4.88
C LEU A 259 -5.89 16.73 -5.28
N TYR A 260 -6.76 15.76 -5.01
CA TYR A 260 -8.16 15.91 -5.27
C TYR A 260 -8.79 16.82 -4.20
N THR A 261 -9.40 17.92 -4.67
CA THR A 261 -10.18 18.83 -3.85
C THR A 261 -11.50 19.12 -4.56
N MET A 262 -12.61 19.14 -3.83
CA MET A 262 -13.90 19.51 -4.42
C MET A 262 -13.90 21.02 -4.75
N GLU A 263 -14.19 21.37 -6.00
CA GLU A 263 -14.06 22.73 -6.55
C GLU A 263 -14.90 23.82 -5.88
N ASP A 264 -15.84 23.48 -5.01
CA ASP A 264 -16.79 24.43 -4.43
C ASP A 264 -16.27 25.27 -3.24
N SER A 265 -15.01 25.17 -2.89
CA SER A 265 -14.44 26.02 -1.84
C SER A 265 -14.11 27.42 -2.38
N ARG A 266 -15.13 28.26 -2.58
CA ARG A 266 -14.97 29.73 -2.80
C ARG A 266 -14.20 30.39 -1.64
N ASN A 267 -14.03 29.73 -0.52
CA ASN A 267 -13.18 30.11 0.59
C ASN A 267 -11.80 29.47 0.44
N ARG A 268 -10.90 30.16 -0.26
CA ARG A 268 -9.48 29.76 -0.41
C ARG A 268 -8.72 29.66 0.92
N GLU A 269 -9.28 30.15 2.02
CA GLU A 269 -8.66 30.12 3.36
C GLU A 269 -8.76 28.74 4.06
N ILE A 270 -9.71 27.89 3.64
CA ILE A 270 -9.98 26.59 4.27
C ILE A 270 -9.47 25.41 3.39
N GLN A 271 -8.85 25.71 2.25
CA GLN A 271 -8.48 24.71 1.27
C GLN A 271 -7.39 23.75 1.81
N GLY A 272 -7.73 22.48 1.98
CA GLY A 272 -6.77 21.43 2.26
C GLY A 272 -5.92 21.08 1.03
N ASN A 273 -4.75 20.50 1.25
CA ASN A 273 -3.78 20.17 0.18
C ASN A 273 -4.19 18.96 -0.69
N GLY A 274 -5.34 18.30 -0.41
CA GLY A 274 -5.81 17.13 -1.14
C GLY A 274 -4.92 15.88 -1.00
N LEU A 275 -4.02 15.87 -0.01
CA LEU A 275 -3.10 14.75 0.25
C LEU A 275 -3.46 13.95 1.49
N GLY A 276 -4.16 14.55 2.46
CA GLY A 276 -4.42 13.94 3.77
C GLY A 276 -5.19 12.60 3.68
N LEU A 277 -6.26 12.53 2.88
CA LEU A 277 -7.02 11.29 2.70
C LEU A 277 -6.25 10.22 1.93
N THR A 278 -5.43 10.63 0.95
CA THR A 278 -4.53 9.71 0.24
C THR A 278 -3.50 9.12 1.20
N ILE A 279 -2.90 9.94 2.07
CA ILE A 279 -1.97 9.49 3.12
C ILE A 279 -2.67 8.52 4.07
N ALA A 280 -3.87 8.87 4.56
CA ALA A 280 -4.63 8.04 5.47
C ALA A 280 -4.97 6.66 4.86
N LYS A 281 -5.40 6.62 3.59
CA LYS A 281 -5.70 5.38 2.87
C LYS A 281 -4.47 4.49 2.67
N ASN A 282 -3.33 5.08 2.27
CA ASN A 282 -2.09 4.33 2.10
C ASN A 282 -1.57 3.77 3.42
N LEU A 283 -1.60 4.56 4.50
CA LEU A 283 -1.21 4.08 5.83
C LEU A 283 -2.15 2.97 6.33
N ALA A 284 -3.47 3.11 6.15
CA ALA A 284 -4.43 2.06 6.49
C ALA A 284 -4.10 0.74 5.79
N GLY A 285 -3.82 0.77 4.48
CA GLY A 285 -3.41 -0.42 3.72
C GLY A 285 -2.12 -1.03 4.24
N ARG A 286 -1.12 -0.22 4.62
CA ARG A 286 0.16 -0.71 5.18
C ARG A 286 0.03 -1.31 6.58
N LEU A 287 -0.99 -0.90 7.34
CA LEU A 287 -1.36 -1.53 8.61
C LEU A 287 -2.18 -2.83 8.42
N GLY A 288 -2.38 -3.29 7.18
CA GLY A 288 -3.23 -4.45 6.86
C GLY A 288 -4.73 -4.17 7.05
N GLY A 289 -5.11 -2.89 7.10
CA GLY A 289 -6.48 -2.42 7.23
C GLY A 289 -7.04 -1.82 5.95
N GLU A 290 -8.19 -1.18 6.07
CA GLU A 290 -8.89 -0.53 4.96
C GLU A 290 -9.53 0.79 5.43
N LEU A 291 -9.47 1.83 4.61
CA LEU A 291 -10.19 3.08 4.82
C LEU A 291 -11.27 3.24 3.76
N THR A 292 -12.52 3.37 4.21
CA THR A 292 -13.70 3.49 3.35
C THR A 292 -14.48 4.76 3.64
N LEU A 293 -15.31 5.19 2.68
CA LEU A 293 -16.19 6.35 2.77
C LEU A 293 -17.65 5.93 2.53
N SER A 294 -18.52 6.45 3.38
CA SER A 294 -19.98 6.43 3.17
C SER A 294 -20.52 7.83 3.37
N SER A 295 -21.14 8.41 2.34
CA SER A 295 -21.69 9.76 2.44
C SER A 295 -23.09 9.86 1.86
N ILE A 296 -23.94 10.62 2.54
CA ILE A 296 -25.26 11.06 2.07
C ILE A 296 -25.23 12.59 2.09
N PRO A 297 -25.20 13.25 0.91
CA PRO A 297 -25.11 14.69 0.82
C PRO A 297 -26.13 15.43 1.71
N GLY A 298 -25.65 16.43 2.46
CA GLY A 298 -26.46 17.23 3.38
C GLY A 298 -26.98 16.51 4.61
N LYS A 299 -26.51 15.28 4.89
CA LYS A 299 -26.95 14.51 6.07
C LYS A 299 -25.79 13.97 6.89
N ARG A 300 -24.88 13.23 6.25
CA ARG A 300 -23.83 12.51 6.97
C ARG A 300 -22.70 12.11 6.02
N THR A 301 -21.46 12.34 6.45
CA THR A 301 -20.27 11.71 5.88
C THR A 301 -19.61 10.88 6.96
N ALA A 302 -19.21 9.67 6.65
CA ALA A 302 -18.50 8.77 7.55
C ALA A 302 -17.29 8.19 6.85
N PHE A 303 -16.11 8.39 7.42
CA PHE A 303 -14.90 7.68 7.08
C PHE A 303 -14.71 6.53 8.08
N THR A 304 -14.61 5.32 7.59
CA THR A 304 -14.46 4.11 8.40
C THR A 304 -13.08 3.50 8.19
N LEU A 305 -12.27 3.48 9.24
CA LEU A 305 -11.02 2.75 9.30
C LEU A 305 -11.28 1.36 9.88
N LYS A 306 -11.02 0.32 9.09
CA LYS A 306 -11.06 -1.08 9.50
C LYS A 306 -9.64 -1.57 9.78
N LEU A 307 -9.43 -2.24 10.93
CA LEU A 307 -8.16 -2.84 11.33
C LEU A 307 -8.37 -4.28 11.79
N ASN A 308 -7.33 -5.10 11.71
CA ASN A 308 -7.36 -6.46 12.23
C ASN A 308 -7.25 -6.45 13.76
N LYS A 309 -8.20 -7.09 14.42
CA LYS A 309 -8.22 -7.25 15.86
C LYS A 309 -7.21 -8.31 16.30
N ILE A 310 -6.53 -8.06 17.42
CA ILE A 310 -5.77 -9.10 18.12
C ILE A 310 -6.70 -9.70 19.19
N ASN A 311 -6.99 -10.97 19.04
CA ASN A 311 -7.65 -11.74 20.08
C ASN A 311 -6.58 -12.17 21.10
N ASP A 312 -6.91 -12.07 22.39
CA ASP A 312 -6.04 -12.49 23.51
C ASP A 312 -5.82 -14.01 23.51
#